data_e2163dfc65b3208f4466636da6c37e02
#
_entry.id   e2163dfc65b3208f4466636da6c37e02
#
_cell.length_a   1.000
_cell.length_b   1.000
_cell.length_c   1.000
_cell.angle_alpha   90.00
_cell.angle_beta   90.00
_cell.angle_gamma   90.00
#
_symmetry.space_group_name_H-M   'P 1'
#
loop_
_entity.id
_entity.type
_entity.pdbx_description
1 polymer ?
#
loop_
_entity_poly.entity_id
_entity_poly.type
_entity_poly.pdbx_seq_one_letter_code
_entity_poly.pdbx_strand_id
1 'polypeptide(L)'
;MNQAGYVIHSAVHSSRDDLHCVLHTHEPMSQSICALDHEVIPLTQEGCQFFERVGYHDYEGIVLDGSESPLIAKALGEKNHTLVLRNHGLLTAGENCAWALTRHQAFIRNAEVQLRAMAAGQVSYIREDVMIKTREQFEGGLAQAGARVRHPEWPALVRLVDRSDPSWKL
;
A
#
# COMPACT_ATOMS: atom_id res chain seq x y z
N MET A 1 -21.41 -7.21 8.61
CA MET A 1 -20.39 -6.71 7.66
C MET A 1 -20.19 -5.23 7.96
N ASN A 2 -18.96 -4.74 8.01
CA ASN A 2 -18.69 -3.30 8.15
C ASN A 2 -19.03 -2.62 6.81
N GLN A 3 -20.01 -1.73 6.80
CA GLN A 3 -20.52 -1.09 5.58
C GLN A 3 -19.46 -0.19 4.92
N ALA A 4 -18.74 0.61 5.70
CA ALA A 4 -17.68 1.49 5.20
C ALA A 4 -16.56 0.67 4.54
N GLY A 5 -16.11 -0.40 5.20
CA GLY A 5 -15.12 -1.31 4.62
C GLY A 5 -15.61 -1.94 3.31
N TYR A 6 -16.88 -2.35 3.24
CA TYR A 6 -17.46 -2.91 2.02
C TYR A 6 -17.43 -1.91 0.85
N VAL A 7 -17.79 -0.66 1.07
CA VAL A 7 -17.78 0.39 0.03
C VAL A 7 -16.35 0.63 -0.50
N ILE A 8 -15.38 0.79 0.39
CA ILE A 8 -13.98 1.04 0.02
C ILE A 8 -13.41 -0.14 -0.79
N HIS A 9 -13.59 -1.38 -0.29
CA HIS A 9 -13.08 -2.58 -0.99
C HIS A 9 -13.75 -2.79 -2.34
N SER A 10 -15.09 -2.66 -2.40
CA SER A 10 -15.82 -2.83 -3.66
C SER A 10 -15.49 -1.76 -4.70
N ALA A 11 -15.16 -0.53 -4.29
CA ALA A 11 -14.70 0.50 -5.21
C ALA A 11 -13.42 0.07 -5.95
N VAL A 12 -12.45 -0.51 -5.23
CA VAL A 12 -11.22 -1.02 -5.84
C VAL A 12 -11.51 -2.20 -6.76
N HIS A 13 -12.21 -3.23 -6.27
CA HIS A 13 -12.50 -4.44 -7.05
C HIS A 13 -13.35 -4.16 -8.31
N SER A 14 -14.22 -3.15 -8.27
CA SER A 14 -15.03 -2.77 -9.43
C SER A 14 -14.27 -1.94 -10.47
N SER A 15 -13.16 -1.31 -10.08
CA SER A 15 -12.39 -0.42 -10.97
C SER A 15 -11.12 -1.04 -11.53
N ARG A 16 -10.64 -2.15 -10.95
CA ARG A 16 -9.34 -2.76 -11.26
C ARG A 16 -9.42 -4.28 -11.26
N ASP A 17 -9.62 -4.88 -12.42
CA ASP A 17 -9.71 -6.33 -12.61
C ASP A 17 -8.42 -7.10 -12.32
N ASP A 18 -7.28 -6.39 -12.26
CA ASP A 18 -5.97 -6.96 -11.95
C ASP A 18 -5.68 -7.03 -10.44
N LEU A 19 -6.48 -6.36 -9.60
CA LEU A 19 -6.29 -6.29 -8.16
C LEU A 19 -7.29 -7.20 -7.42
N HIS A 20 -6.86 -8.42 -7.13
CA HIS A 20 -7.73 -9.46 -6.54
C HIS A 20 -7.75 -9.48 -5.01
N CYS A 21 -6.83 -8.76 -4.36
CA CYS A 21 -6.78 -8.65 -2.91
C CYS A 21 -6.62 -7.19 -2.49
N VAL A 22 -7.45 -6.76 -1.55
CA VAL A 22 -7.41 -5.42 -0.96
C VAL A 22 -7.21 -5.55 0.54
N LEU A 23 -6.26 -4.81 1.07
CA LEU A 23 -5.97 -4.70 2.49
C LEU A 23 -6.08 -3.24 2.92
N HIS A 24 -6.92 -2.98 3.92
CA HIS A 24 -7.08 -1.66 4.52
C HIS A 24 -6.89 -1.74 6.03
N THR A 25 -6.08 -0.84 6.58
CA THR A 25 -5.82 -0.77 8.02
C THR A 25 -5.73 0.67 8.54
N HIS A 26 -5.91 0.79 9.85
CA HIS A 26 -5.69 2.01 10.64
C HIS A 26 -4.46 1.85 11.54
N GLU A 27 -3.38 1.29 11.00
CA GLU A 27 -2.14 1.12 11.74
C GLU A 27 -1.51 2.50 12.05
N PRO A 28 -1.06 2.79 13.29
CA PRO A 28 -0.70 4.13 13.72
C PRO A 28 0.37 4.84 12.87
N MET A 29 1.37 4.10 12.39
CA MET A 29 2.44 4.70 11.59
C MET A 29 1.95 5.12 10.20
N SER A 30 1.12 4.28 9.57
CA SER A 30 0.48 4.62 8.30
C SER A 30 -0.55 5.74 8.46
N GLN A 31 -1.33 5.74 9.55
CA GLN A 31 -2.25 6.85 9.85
C GLN A 31 -1.50 8.18 10.03
N SER A 32 -0.31 8.16 10.62
CA SER A 32 0.50 9.38 10.78
C SER A 32 0.87 10.00 9.43
N ILE A 33 1.24 9.18 8.43
CA ILE A 33 1.45 9.65 7.05
C ILE A 33 0.14 10.12 6.42
N CYS A 34 -0.97 9.41 6.63
CA CYS A 34 -2.27 9.80 6.09
C CYS A 34 -2.79 11.13 6.65
N ALA A 35 -2.32 11.54 7.82
CA ALA A 35 -2.68 12.79 8.47
C ALA A 35 -1.78 13.99 8.07
N LEU A 36 -0.73 13.76 7.29
CA LEU A 36 0.14 14.82 6.79
C LEU A 36 -0.37 15.37 5.46
N ASP A 37 -0.12 16.66 5.24
CA ASP A 37 -0.37 17.33 3.95
C ASP A 37 0.74 17.07 2.91
N HIS A 38 1.65 16.16 3.23
CA HIS A 38 2.76 15.77 2.36
C HIS A 38 2.45 14.48 1.62
N GLU A 39 3.07 14.34 0.46
CA GLU A 39 3.10 13.06 -0.24
C GLU A 39 4.06 12.07 0.42
N VAL A 40 3.88 10.81 0.12
CA VAL A 40 4.81 9.73 0.51
C VAL A 40 6.13 9.93 -0.26
N ILE A 41 7.23 10.03 0.49
CA ILE A 41 8.56 10.29 -0.07
C ILE A 41 9.36 8.98 -0.01
N PRO A 42 9.87 8.49 -1.14
CA PRO A 42 10.81 7.38 -1.18
C PRO A 42 12.19 7.81 -0.64
N LEU A 43 12.49 7.47 0.61
CA LEU A 43 13.78 7.79 1.24
C LEU A 43 14.71 6.58 1.35
N THR A 44 14.22 5.39 0.97
CA THR A 44 14.96 4.13 1.00
C THR A 44 14.82 3.39 -0.32
N GLN A 45 15.66 2.37 -0.52
CA GLN A 45 15.55 1.50 -1.68
C GLN A 45 14.15 0.87 -1.77
N GLU A 46 13.64 0.34 -0.66
CA GLU A 46 12.31 -0.29 -0.60
C GLU A 46 11.19 0.75 -0.81
N GLY A 47 11.40 1.98 -0.35
CA GLY A 47 10.48 3.10 -0.56
C GLY A 47 10.28 3.45 -2.03
N CYS A 48 11.28 3.22 -2.89
CA CYS A 48 11.19 3.52 -4.32
C CYS A 48 10.08 2.77 -5.05
N GLN A 49 9.62 1.63 -4.53
CA GLN A 49 8.45 0.93 -5.09
C GLN A 49 7.16 1.75 -5.08
N PHE A 50 7.10 2.77 -4.21
CA PHE A 50 5.95 3.67 -4.09
C PHE A 50 6.04 4.92 -4.96
N PHE A 51 7.18 5.16 -5.60
CA PHE A 51 7.34 6.32 -6.49
C PHE A 51 6.36 6.22 -7.67
N GLU A 52 5.45 7.20 -7.80
CA GLU A 52 4.35 7.20 -8.78
C GLU A 52 3.43 5.95 -8.72
N ARG A 53 3.28 5.36 -7.54
CA ARG A 53 2.41 4.18 -7.30
C ARG A 53 1.46 4.37 -6.12
N VAL A 54 1.34 5.60 -5.64
CA VAL A 54 0.46 5.97 -4.53
C VAL A 54 -0.60 6.96 -5.02
N GLY A 55 -1.85 6.63 -4.83
CA GLY A 55 -2.96 7.55 -4.98
C GLY A 55 -3.32 8.22 -3.65
N TYR A 56 -4.06 9.32 -3.72
CA TYR A 56 -4.51 10.06 -2.54
C TYR A 56 -5.98 10.38 -2.67
N HIS A 57 -6.73 10.13 -1.60
CA HIS A 57 -8.15 10.44 -1.50
C HIS A 57 -8.40 11.25 -0.24
N ASP A 58 -9.04 12.40 -0.38
CA ASP A 58 -9.36 13.27 0.73
C ASP A 58 -10.45 12.69 1.61
N TYR A 59 -10.46 13.07 2.90
CA TYR A 59 -11.44 12.59 3.85
C TYR A 59 -12.77 13.32 3.68
N GLU A 60 -13.80 12.57 3.33
CA GLU A 60 -15.16 13.10 3.16
C GLU A 60 -16.14 12.63 4.26
N GLY A 61 -15.64 12.00 5.32
CA GLY A 61 -16.43 11.47 6.41
C GLY A 61 -16.44 9.95 6.48
N ILE A 62 -17.39 9.39 7.23
CA ILE A 62 -17.55 7.93 7.29
C ILE A 62 -18.37 7.48 6.07
N VAL A 63 -17.77 6.62 5.26
CA VAL A 63 -18.39 6.09 4.04
C VAL A 63 -19.55 5.17 4.41
N LEU A 64 -20.77 5.61 4.17
CA LEU A 64 -21.99 4.86 4.51
C LEU A 64 -22.78 4.43 3.26
N ASP A 65 -22.50 5.01 2.11
CA ASP A 65 -23.14 4.70 0.83
C ASP A 65 -22.10 4.61 -0.31
N GLY A 66 -22.54 4.30 -1.51
CA GLY A 66 -21.67 4.12 -2.66
C GLY A 66 -21.22 5.41 -3.36
N SER A 67 -21.57 6.58 -2.85
CA SER A 67 -21.27 7.87 -3.50
C SER A 67 -19.78 8.17 -3.63
N GLU A 68 -18.97 7.67 -2.70
CA GLU A 68 -17.51 7.84 -2.65
C GLU A 68 -16.74 6.86 -3.56
N SER A 69 -17.39 5.76 -3.98
CA SER A 69 -16.74 4.72 -4.80
C SER A 69 -16.08 5.25 -6.07
N PRO A 70 -16.69 6.15 -6.86
CA PRO A 70 -16.05 6.71 -8.05
C PRO A 70 -14.82 7.58 -7.73
N LEU A 71 -14.81 8.27 -6.58
CA LEU A 71 -13.70 9.12 -6.14
C LEU A 71 -12.53 8.26 -5.68
N ILE A 72 -12.78 7.20 -4.92
CA ILE A 72 -11.78 6.20 -4.52
C ILE A 72 -11.15 5.55 -5.76
N ALA A 73 -11.98 5.09 -6.71
CA ALA A 73 -11.51 4.50 -7.96
C ALA A 73 -10.63 5.47 -8.77
N LYS A 74 -11.06 6.74 -8.88
CA LYS A 74 -10.29 7.79 -9.54
C LYS A 74 -8.96 8.07 -8.84
N ALA A 75 -8.95 8.12 -7.51
CA ALA A 75 -7.73 8.35 -6.72
C ALA A 75 -6.74 7.19 -6.84
N LEU A 76 -7.23 5.94 -6.89
CA LEU A 76 -6.38 4.78 -7.15
C LEU A 76 -5.81 4.82 -8.57
N GLY A 77 -6.62 5.16 -9.58
CA GLY A 77 -6.21 5.22 -10.97
C GLY A 77 -5.76 3.87 -11.53
N GLU A 78 -5.13 3.92 -12.71
CA GLU A 78 -4.78 2.71 -13.46
C GLU A 78 -3.45 2.06 -13.04
N LYS A 79 -2.54 2.83 -12.42
CA LYS A 79 -1.15 2.39 -12.15
C LYS A 79 -0.87 2.15 -10.67
N ASN A 80 -1.66 2.78 -9.79
CA ASN A 80 -1.41 2.69 -8.36
C ASN A 80 -1.89 1.35 -7.80
N HIS A 81 -1.19 0.89 -6.78
CA HIS A 81 -1.57 -0.27 -5.98
C HIS A 81 -1.68 0.10 -4.48
N THR A 82 -1.49 1.39 -4.18
CA THR A 82 -1.53 1.93 -2.83
C THR A 82 -2.36 3.20 -2.83
N LEU A 83 -3.23 3.36 -1.85
CA LEU A 83 -4.08 4.53 -1.67
C LEU A 83 -3.93 5.04 -0.25
N VAL A 84 -3.49 6.28 -0.12
CA VAL A 84 -3.52 7.05 1.11
C VAL A 84 -4.90 7.67 1.24
N LEU A 85 -5.69 7.17 2.19
CA LEU A 85 -6.94 7.78 2.59
C LEU A 85 -6.62 8.86 3.64
N ARG A 86 -6.65 10.14 3.23
CA ARG A 86 -6.27 11.27 4.09
C ARG A 86 -7.08 11.24 5.39
N ASN A 87 -6.40 11.46 6.54
CA ASN A 87 -6.99 11.45 7.88
C ASN A 87 -7.76 10.18 8.26
N HIS A 88 -7.56 9.08 7.52
CA HIS A 88 -8.30 7.84 7.71
C HIS A 88 -7.34 6.65 7.88
N GLY A 89 -6.68 6.22 6.82
CA GLY A 89 -5.81 5.05 6.88
C GLY A 89 -5.20 4.68 5.53
N LEU A 90 -4.53 3.53 5.53
CA LEU A 90 -3.83 3.00 4.38
C LEU A 90 -4.64 1.89 3.71
N LEU A 91 -4.70 1.94 2.38
CA LEU A 91 -5.17 0.84 1.55
C LEU A 91 -4.05 0.40 0.62
N THR A 92 -3.83 -0.92 0.53
CA THR A 92 -2.96 -1.53 -0.48
C THR A 92 -3.70 -2.64 -1.19
N ALA A 93 -3.40 -2.81 -2.46
CA ALA A 93 -4.01 -3.83 -3.29
C ALA A 93 -2.96 -4.62 -4.05
N GLY A 94 -3.33 -5.81 -4.46
CA GLY A 94 -2.43 -6.70 -5.17
C GLY A 94 -3.17 -7.78 -5.96
N GLU A 95 -2.44 -8.41 -6.84
CA GLU A 95 -2.88 -9.53 -7.67
C GLU A 95 -3.25 -10.77 -6.81
N ASN A 96 -2.79 -10.77 -5.56
CA ASN A 96 -3.13 -11.75 -4.53
C ASN A 96 -2.79 -11.20 -3.14
N CYS A 97 -3.14 -11.96 -2.09
CA CYS A 97 -2.92 -11.55 -0.70
C CYS A 97 -1.44 -11.35 -0.36
N ALA A 98 -0.54 -12.10 -0.99
CA ALA A 98 0.89 -11.95 -0.75
C ALA A 98 1.38 -10.54 -1.18
N TRP A 99 0.97 -10.08 -2.35
CA TRP A 99 1.31 -8.76 -2.86
C TRP A 99 0.67 -7.64 -2.05
N ALA A 100 -0.62 -7.75 -1.73
CA ALA A 100 -1.30 -6.74 -0.94
C ALA A 100 -0.63 -6.57 0.45
N LEU A 101 -0.33 -7.68 1.15
CA LEU A 101 0.29 -7.65 2.47
C LEU A 101 1.73 -7.14 2.44
N THR A 102 2.56 -7.61 1.51
CA THR A 102 3.98 -7.20 1.47
C THR A 102 4.12 -5.72 1.08
N ARG A 103 3.30 -5.21 0.16
CA ARG A 103 3.19 -3.77 -0.13
C ARG A 103 2.77 -2.98 1.11
N HIS A 104 1.80 -3.50 1.85
CA HIS A 104 1.32 -2.86 3.10
C HIS A 104 2.44 -2.72 4.13
N GLN A 105 3.14 -3.80 4.41
CA GLN A 105 4.26 -3.80 5.35
C GLN A 105 5.42 -2.90 4.88
N ALA A 106 5.73 -2.92 3.59
CA ALA A 106 6.75 -2.05 3.01
C ALA A 106 6.36 -0.57 3.13
N PHE A 107 5.08 -0.24 2.91
CA PHE A 107 4.58 1.13 3.09
C PHE A 107 4.72 1.60 4.54
N ILE A 108 4.31 0.79 5.51
CA ILE A 108 4.44 1.13 6.94
C ILE A 108 5.90 1.41 7.30
N ARG A 109 6.84 0.57 6.84
CA ARG A 109 8.28 0.81 7.05
C ARG A 109 8.77 2.11 6.40
N ASN A 110 8.33 2.39 5.17
CA ASN A 110 8.67 3.66 4.50
C ASN A 110 8.10 4.86 5.25
N ALA A 111 6.86 4.78 5.74
CA ALA A 111 6.22 5.81 6.55
C ALA A 111 7.01 6.07 7.84
N GLU A 112 7.43 5.02 8.54
CA GLU A 112 8.26 5.12 9.74
C GLU A 112 9.60 5.82 9.46
N VAL A 113 10.28 5.43 8.38
CA VAL A 113 11.55 6.06 7.99
C VAL A 113 11.35 7.53 7.63
N GLN A 114 10.33 7.84 6.83
CA GLN A 114 10.02 9.22 6.44
C GLN A 114 9.76 10.11 7.66
N LEU A 115 8.88 9.69 8.56
CA LEU A 115 8.53 10.45 9.76
C LEU A 115 9.73 10.67 10.68
N ARG A 116 10.51 9.63 10.93
CA ARG A 116 11.70 9.71 11.77
C ARG A 116 12.80 10.58 11.14
N ALA A 117 13.05 10.45 9.86
CA ALA A 117 14.05 11.24 9.15
C ALA A 117 13.67 12.73 9.13
N MET A 118 12.43 13.06 8.84
CA MET A 118 11.92 14.43 8.81
C MET A 118 11.94 15.07 10.21
N ALA A 119 11.64 14.31 11.26
CA ALA A 119 11.73 14.78 12.64
C ALA A 119 13.19 14.99 13.11
N ALA A 120 14.13 14.23 12.57
CA ALA A 120 15.55 14.31 12.94
C ALA A 120 16.29 15.46 12.26
N GLY A 121 15.81 15.97 11.14
CA GLY A 121 16.46 17.09 10.44
C GLY A 121 16.27 17.09 8.93
N GLN A 122 17.24 17.62 8.21
CA GLN A 122 17.18 17.74 6.77
C GLN A 122 17.35 16.37 6.09
N VAL A 123 16.40 16.02 5.21
CA VAL A 123 16.40 14.75 4.49
C VAL A 123 17.27 14.80 3.24
N SER A 124 17.96 13.70 2.95
CA SER A 124 18.64 13.47 1.67
C SER A 124 17.70 12.75 0.72
N TYR A 125 17.35 13.39 -0.38
CA TYR A 125 16.43 12.84 -1.36
C TYR A 125 17.17 11.96 -2.38
N ILE A 126 16.52 10.86 -2.77
CA ILE A 126 16.97 10.04 -3.89
C ILE A 126 16.64 10.80 -5.19
N ARG A 127 17.54 10.79 -6.15
CA ARG A 127 17.29 11.41 -7.46
C ARG A 127 16.16 10.68 -8.19
N GLU A 128 15.36 11.42 -8.91
CA GLU A 128 14.18 10.91 -9.62
C GLU A 128 14.49 9.77 -10.60
N ASP A 129 15.57 9.92 -11.40
CA ASP A 129 16.03 8.87 -12.31
C ASP A 129 16.38 7.56 -11.62
N VAL A 130 16.91 7.65 -10.39
CA VAL A 130 17.23 6.48 -9.55
C VAL A 130 15.97 5.88 -8.95
N MET A 131 14.99 6.71 -8.52
CA MET A 131 13.70 6.23 -8.02
C MET A 131 12.95 5.46 -9.10
N ILE A 132 12.87 6.01 -10.32
CA ILE A 132 12.24 5.36 -11.48
C ILE A 132 12.92 4.01 -11.76
N LYS A 133 14.23 4.01 -11.91
CA LYS A 133 15.00 2.79 -12.16
C LYS A 133 14.77 1.73 -11.08
N THR A 134 14.78 2.13 -9.82
CA THR A 134 14.61 1.19 -8.70
C THR A 134 13.19 0.64 -8.67
N ARG A 135 12.16 1.47 -8.89
CA ARG A 135 10.78 1.01 -9.05
C ARG A 135 10.66 -0.04 -10.17
N GLU A 136 11.22 0.26 -11.35
CA GLU A 136 11.20 -0.67 -12.49
C GLU A 136 11.92 -1.99 -12.19
N GLN A 137 12.99 -1.94 -11.39
CA GLN A 137 13.68 -3.16 -10.93
C GLN A 137 12.81 -4.00 -9.99
N PHE A 138 12.05 -3.36 -9.08
CA PHE A 138 11.06 -4.07 -8.26
C PHE A 138 9.97 -4.70 -9.12
N GLU A 139 9.38 -3.95 -10.05
CA GLU A 139 8.33 -4.43 -10.94
C GLU A 139 8.83 -5.50 -11.91
N GLY A 140 9.97 -5.28 -12.56
CA GLY A 140 10.57 -6.18 -13.56
C GLY A 140 11.27 -7.40 -12.95
N GLY A 141 12.04 -7.22 -11.89
CA GLY A 141 12.77 -8.30 -11.23
C GLY A 141 11.84 -9.33 -10.61
N LEU A 142 10.74 -8.87 -10.03
CA LEU A 142 9.70 -9.73 -9.48
C LEU A 142 8.92 -10.48 -10.57
N ALA A 143 8.68 -9.85 -11.72
CA ALA A 143 8.07 -10.51 -12.87
C ALA A 143 8.97 -11.61 -13.49
N GLN A 144 10.29 -11.37 -13.58
CA GLN A 144 11.27 -12.34 -14.08
C GLN A 144 11.44 -13.55 -13.16
N ALA A 145 11.31 -13.37 -11.84
CA ALA A 145 11.38 -14.46 -10.87
C ALA A 145 10.14 -15.37 -10.87
N GLY A 146 9.20 -15.20 -11.78
CA GLY A 146 7.92 -15.92 -11.77
C GLY A 146 7.01 -15.48 -10.62
N ALA A 147 7.34 -14.37 -9.98
CA ALA A 147 6.69 -13.84 -8.79
C ALA A 147 5.28 -13.28 -9.03
N ARG A 148 4.79 -13.31 -10.29
CA ARG A 148 3.37 -13.00 -10.58
C ARG A 148 2.40 -13.89 -9.80
N VAL A 149 2.85 -15.08 -9.39
CA VAL A 149 2.02 -16.05 -8.65
C VAL A 149 2.27 -15.99 -7.15
N ARG A 150 3.51 -15.74 -6.71
CA ARG A 150 3.85 -15.67 -5.28
C ARG A 150 4.94 -14.64 -5.01
N HIS A 151 4.71 -13.76 -4.04
CA HIS A 151 5.75 -12.86 -3.55
C HIS A 151 6.86 -13.68 -2.87
N PRO A 152 8.17 -13.39 -3.09
CA PRO A 152 9.28 -14.19 -2.55
C PRO A 152 9.26 -14.35 -1.03
N GLU A 153 8.83 -13.33 -0.30
CA GLU A 153 8.77 -13.32 1.17
C GLU A 153 7.57 -14.09 1.72
N TRP A 154 6.53 -14.33 0.92
CA TRP A 154 5.28 -14.96 1.38
C TRP A 154 5.47 -16.29 2.11
N PRO A 155 6.28 -17.24 1.61
CA PRO A 155 6.49 -18.50 2.33
C PRO A 155 7.15 -18.31 3.70
N ALA A 156 7.96 -17.26 3.88
CA ALA A 156 8.58 -16.97 5.17
C ALA A 156 7.56 -16.37 6.15
N LEU A 157 6.68 -15.49 5.68
CA LEU A 157 5.59 -14.94 6.48
C LEU A 157 4.61 -16.02 6.93
N VAL A 158 4.22 -16.92 6.02
CA VAL A 158 3.36 -18.07 6.35
C VAL A 158 4.00 -18.95 7.44
N ARG A 159 5.29 -19.27 7.31
CA ARG A 159 6.00 -20.04 8.36
C ARG A 159 6.10 -19.31 9.70
N LEU A 160 6.15 -17.98 9.68
CA LEU A 160 6.14 -17.18 10.92
C LEU A 160 4.79 -17.30 11.63
N VAL A 161 3.69 -17.13 10.89
CA VAL A 161 2.33 -17.29 11.43
C VAL A 161 2.09 -18.71 11.91
N ASP A 162 2.49 -19.72 11.15
CA ASP A 162 2.39 -21.14 11.54
C ASP A 162 3.06 -21.46 12.88
N ARG A 163 4.14 -20.75 13.21
CA ARG A 163 4.85 -20.92 14.48
C ARG A 163 4.22 -20.16 15.64
N SER A 164 3.64 -19.00 15.35
CA SER A 164 3.05 -18.14 16.39
C SER A 164 1.61 -18.50 16.71
N ASP A 165 0.82 -18.83 15.69
CA ASP A 165 -0.59 -19.20 15.81
C ASP A 165 -1.02 -20.12 14.64
N PRO A 166 -0.98 -21.45 14.81
CA PRO A 166 -1.40 -22.37 13.76
C PRO A 166 -2.91 -22.47 13.56
N SER A 167 -3.72 -21.81 14.38
CA SER A 167 -5.20 -21.91 14.36
C SER A 167 -5.84 -21.38 13.08
N TRP A 168 -5.13 -20.54 12.31
CA TRP A 168 -5.61 -20.02 11.03
C TRP A 168 -5.83 -21.11 9.95
N LYS A 169 -5.35 -22.32 10.18
CA LYS A 169 -5.52 -23.47 9.27
C LYS A 169 -6.81 -24.26 9.49
N LEU A 170 -7.63 -23.89 10.48
CA LEU A 170 -8.87 -24.59 10.86
C LEU A 170 -10.06 -24.15 10.02
#